data_b3f8750252c32bd233dbdbae2b2361f7
#
_entry.id   b3f8750252c32bd233dbdbae2b2361f7
#
_cell.length_a   1.000
_cell.length_b   1.000
_cell.length_c   1.000
_cell.angle_alpha   90.00
_cell.angle_beta   90.00
_cell.angle_gamma   90.00
#
_symmetry.space_group_name_H-M   'P 1'
#
loop_
_entity.id
_entity.type
_entity.pdbx_description
1 polymer ?
#
loop_
_entity_poly.entity_id
_entity_poly.type
_entity_poly.pdbx_seq_one_letter_code
_entity_poly.pdbx_strand_id
1 'polypeptide(L)'
;MGLSKKHKGLILDPLSDSNPVTIQVLGICSALAITAQIKPSIIMAISVIFVLGAGNVLISLMRNIIPSKIRIIVQLIVVATLVIIVDLVLKAYSYPLSKDLGAFIGLIITNCIIMGRFEAFALANKPWPSFLDGVGNAAGYGVLLVIVAFFRELFGAGTLLGFQVFGDPIEKTGLYALGYENNGFMVLSPMALIVVGIIIWVQRSKNPALVEDH
;
A
#
# COMPACT_ATOMS: atom_id res chain seq x y z
N MET A 1 -13.05 9.50 25.79
CA MET A 1 -11.72 8.92 26.05
C MET A 1 -10.73 9.58 25.10
N GLY A 2 -9.91 10.52 25.58
CA GLY A 2 -8.91 11.19 24.75
C GLY A 2 -7.75 10.25 24.45
N LEU A 3 -7.48 10.00 23.17
CA LEU A 3 -6.27 9.29 22.76
C LEU A 3 -5.06 10.07 23.30
N SER A 4 -4.24 9.42 24.10
CA SER A 4 -2.98 9.98 24.60
C SER A 4 -2.14 10.50 23.42
N LYS A 5 -1.38 11.60 23.60
CA LYS A 5 -0.49 12.18 22.55
C LYS A 5 0.39 11.12 21.87
N LYS A 6 0.81 10.09 22.61
CA LYS A 6 1.60 8.96 22.13
C LYS A 6 0.83 8.09 21.10
N HIS A 7 -0.48 7.91 21.27
CA HIS A 7 -1.29 7.12 20.34
C HIS A 7 -1.64 7.89 19.07
N LYS A 8 -1.74 9.23 19.15
CA LYS A 8 -1.91 10.06 17.94
C LYS A 8 -0.65 10.07 17.09
N GLY A 9 0.54 10.08 17.70
CA GLY A 9 1.80 9.94 16.99
C GLY A 9 1.87 8.64 16.19
N LEU A 10 1.51 7.48 16.76
CA LEU A 10 1.53 6.19 16.07
C LEU A 10 0.67 6.13 14.80
N ILE A 11 -0.34 6.98 14.67
CA ILE A 11 -1.20 7.05 13.46
C ILE A 11 -0.71 8.13 12.49
N LEU A 12 -0.25 9.27 12.99
CA LEU A 12 0.10 10.43 12.16
C LEU A 12 1.55 10.40 11.65
N ASP A 13 2.49 9.89 12.45
CA ASP A 13 3.90 9.82 12.06
C ASP A 13 4.12 9.00 10.78
N PRO A 14 3.46 7.83 10.57
CA PRO A 14 3.59 7.08 9.32
C PRO A 14 2.97 7.77 8.10
N LEU A 15 2.11 8.76 8.30
CA LEU A 15 1.50 9.52 7.20
C LEU A 15 2.46 10.59 6.65
N SER A 16 3.34 11.16 7.49
CA SER A 16 4.23 12.26 7.11
C SER A 16 5.71 11.92 7.26
N ASP A 17 6.17 11.75 8.51
CA ASP A 17 7.60 11.76 8.84
C ASP A 17 8.23 10.36 8.87
N SER A 18 7.43 9.30 9.03
CA SER A 18 7.90 7.90 9.09
C SER A 18 7.18 6.99 8.11
N ASN A 19 6.90 7.49 6.89
CA ASN A 19 6.16 6.71 5.90
C ASN A 19 6.90 5.41 5.55
N PRO A 20 6.22 4.26 5.59
CA PRO A 20 6.87 2.95 5.39
C PRO A 20 7.46 2.78 3.99
N VAL A 21 6.92 3.44 2.97
CA VAL A 21 7.43 3.32 1.60
C VAL A 21 8.57 4.28 1.32
N THR A 22 8.43 5.54 1.74
CA THR A 22 9.41 6.58 1.37
C THR A 22 10.65 6.57 2.26
N ILE A 23 10.54 6.14 3.52
CA ILE A 23 11.65 6.13 4.47
C ILE A 23 12.17 4.72 4.71
N GLN A 24 11.26 3.78 5.00
CA GLN A 24 11.63 2.39 5.28
C GLN A 24 11.80 1.55 4.00
N VAL A 25 11.41 2.07 2.84
CA VAL A 25 11.52 1.42 1.52
C VAL A 25 10.78 0.06 1.49
N LEU A 26 9.68 -0.07 2.26
CA LEU A 26 8.85 -1.27 2.34
C LEU A 26 7.63 -1.16 1.43
N GLY A 27 7.22 -2.27 0.81
CA GLY A 27 6.01 -2.33 -0.01
C GLY A 27 6.15 -1.85 -1.46
N ILE A 28 7.37 -1.63 -1.95
CA ILE A 28 7.60 -1.20 -3.34
C ILE A 28 7.14 -2.28 -4.33
N CYS A 29 7.33 -3.57 -4.03
CA CYS A 29 6.97 -4.68 -4.94
C CYS A 29 5.47 -4.63 -5.31
N SER A 30 4.60 -4.45 -4.32
CA SER A 30 3.16 -4.34 -4.54
C SER A 30 2.78 -3.01 -5.18
N ALA A 31 3.47 -1.92 -4.84
CA ALA A 31 3.29 -0.62 -5.48
C ALA A 31 3.57 -0.68 -6.99
N LEU A 32 4.60 -1.39 -7.42
CA LEU A 32 4.94 -1.56 -8.83
C LEU A 32 3.86 -2.33 -9.61
N ALA A 33 3.30 -3.37 -9.01
CA ALA A 33 2.38 -4.29 -9.67
C ALA A 33 0.94 -3.72 -9.78
N ILE A 34 0.44 -3.07 -8.73
CA ILE A 34 -0.98 -2.73 -8.59
C ILE A 34 -1.32 -1.33 -9.07
N THR A 35 -0.37 -0.40 -9.05
CA THR A 35 -0.64 1.03 -9.32
C THR A 35 -0.90 1.38 -10.79
N ALA A 36 -1.13 0.40 -11.67
CA ALA A 36 -1.55 0.66 -13.04
C ALA A 36 -2.95 1.27 -13.14
N GLN A 37 -3.82 1.00 -12.17
CA GLN A 37 -5.20 1.49 -12.09
C GLN A 37 -5.54 1.89 -10.66
N ILE A 38 -6.40 2.90 -10.49
CA ILE A 38 -6.80 3.43 -9.17
C ILE A 38 -7.73 2.44 -8.44
N LYS A 39 -8.69 1.82 -9.13
CA LYS A 39 -9.67 0.92 -8.50
C LYS A 39 -8.99 -0.24 -7.72
N PRO A 40 -8.13 -1.07 -8.33
CA PRO A 40 -7.44 -2.13 -7.58
C PRO A 40 -6.50 -1.59 -6.51
N SER A 41 -5.91 -0.39 -6.70
CA SER A 41 -5.04 0.23 -5.71
C SER A 41 -5.78 0.62 -4.43
N ILE A 42 -7.00 1.16 -4.53
CA ILE A 42 -7.84 1.50 -3.38
C ILE A 42 -8.25 0.23 -2.61
N ILE A 43 -8.69 -0.80 -3.33
CA ILE A 43 -9.11 -2.07 -2.70
C ILE A 43 -7.92 -2.71 -1.99
N MET A 44 -6.75 -2.70 -2.63
CA MET A 44 -5.52 -3.20 -2.01
C MET A 44 -5.15 -2.42 -0.74
N ALA A 45 -5.27 -1.09 -0.76
CA ALA A 45 -5.00 -0.25 0.40
C ALA A 45 -5.92 -0.62 1.58
N ILE A 46 -7.22 -0.76 1.34
CA ILE A 46 -8.20 -1.16 2.37
C ILE A 46 -7.90 -2.57 2.89
N SER A 47 -7.60 -3.51 1.99
CA SER A 47 -7.26 -4.89 2.36
C SER A 47 -6.02 -4.95 3.24
N VAL A 48 -4.97 -4.19 2.91
CA VAL A 48 -3.74 -4.12 3.71
C VAL A 48 -4.00 -3.48 5.07
N ILE A 49 -4.84 -2.45 5.16
CA ILE A 49 -5.21 -1.83 6.45
C ILE A 49 -5.86 -2.89 7.37
N PHE A 50 -6.79 -3.67 6.84
CA PHE A 50 -7.45 -4.72 7.60
C PHE A 50 -6.47 -5.83 8.01
N VAL A 51 -5.70 -6.38 7.06
CA VAL A 51 -4.77 -7.48 7.29
C VAL A 51 -3.65 -7.07 8.25
N LEU A 52 -3.06 -5.88 8.09
CA LEU A 52 -1.99 -5.40 8.94
C LEU A 52 -2.50 -5.05 10.35
N GLY A 53 -3.67 -4.41 10.46
CA GLY A 53 -4.29 -4.10 11.74
C GLY A 53 -4.64 -5.36 12.54
N ALA A 54 -5.39 -6.29 11.94
CA ALA A 54 -5.78 -7.53 12.58
C ALA A 54 -4.57 -8.44 12.84
N GLY A 55 -3.65 -8.53 11.89
CA GLY A 55 -2.43 -9.34 12.00
C GLY A 55 -1.52 -8.86 13.14
N ASN A 56 -1.31 -7.56 13.27
CA ASN A 56 -0.53 -6.98 14.37
C ASN A 56 -1.12 -7.36 15.75
N VAL A 57 -2.45 -7.37 15.89
CA VAL A 57 -3.11 -7.78 17.13
C VAL A 57 -2.87 -9.26 17.41
N LEU A 58 -3.09 -10.13 16.41
CA LEU A 58 -2.91 -11.57 16.54
C LEU A 58 -1.45 -11.94 16.90
N ILE A 59 -0.49 -11.38 16.18
CA ILE A 59 0.93 -11.62 16.44
C ILE A 59 1.35 -11.10 17.83
N SER A 60 0.85 -9.94 18.24
CA SER A 60 1.13 -9.39 19.57
C SER A 60 0.54 -10.26 20.69
N LEU A 61 -0.63 -10.87 20.49
CA LEU A 61 -1.21 -11.83 21.44
C LEU A 61 -0.38 -13.11 21.53
N MET A 62 0.12 -13.60 20.39
CA MET A 62 0.89 -14.84 20.29
C MET A 62 2.39 -14.67 20.62
N ARG A 63 2.88 -13.44 20.84
CA ARG A 63 4.32 -13.13 20.99
C ARG A 63 5.07 -13.97 22.00
N ASN A 64 4.40 -14.40 23.08
CA ASN A 64 5.02 -15.20 24.16
C ASN A 64 5.08 -16.71 23.84
N ILE A 65 4.33 -17.16 22.83
CA ILE A 65 4.22 -18.58 22.44
C ILE A 65 5.13 -18.91 21.27
N ILE A 66 5.44 -17.91 20.42
CA ILE A 66 6.18 -18.10 19.16
C ILE A 66 7.69 -18.19 19.44
N PRO A 67 8.34 -19.35 19.22
CA PRO A 67 9.79 -19.47 19.32
C PRO A 67 10.47 -18.75 18.13
N SER A 68 11.64 -18.18 18.37
CA SER A 68 12.36 -17.36 17.38
C SER A 68 12.68 -18.08 16.07
N LYS A 69 12.86 -19.40 16.11
CA LYS A 69 13.23 -20.22 14.93
C LYS A 69 12.11 -20.37 13.90
N ILE A 70 10.84 -20.35 14.32
CA ILE A 70 9.68 -20.56 13.43
C ILE A 70 8.79 -19.31 13.27
N ARG A 71 9.26 -18.17 13.75
CA ARG A 71 8.51 -16.90 13.80
C ARG A 71 7.96 -16.47 12.43
N ILE A 72 8.80 -16.49 11.40
CA ILE A 72 8.43 -16.10 10.04
C ILE A 72 7.32 -17.00 9.48
N ILE A 73 7.40 -18.32 9.76
CA ILE A 73 6.39 -19.30 9.29
C ILE A 73 5.02 -18.99 9.92
N VAL A 74 5.00 -18.74 11.23
CA VAL A 74 3.76 -18.40 11.95
C VAL A 74 3.16 -17.10 11.43
N GLN A 75 3.98 -16.07 11.19
CA GLN A 75 3.54 -14.81 10.62
C GLN A 75 2.90 -14.99 9.23
N LEU A 76 3.54 -15.79 8.35
CA LEU A 76 3.00 -16.09 7.02
C LEU A 76 1.66 -16.84 7.09
N ILE A 77 1.49 -17.79 8.00
CA ILE A 77 0.23 -18.52 8.18
C ILE A 77 -0.88 -17.56 8.63
N VAL A 78 -0.61 -16.69 9.60
CA VAL A 78 -1.58 -15.70 10.08
C VAL A 78 -2.01 -14.76 8.96
N VAL A 79 -1.04 -14.23 8.19
CA VAL A 79 -1.34 -13.35 7.05
C VAL A 79 -2.14 -14.08 5.99
N ALA A 80 -1.74 -15.30 5.61
CA ALA A 80 -2.46 -16.10 4.62
C ALA A 80 -3.92 -16.35 5.02
N THR A 81 -4.15 -16.68 6.28
CA THR A 81 -5.51 -16.88 6.80
C THR A 81 -6.36 -15.61 6.70
N LEU A 82 -5.82 -14.46 7.11
CA LEU A 82 -6.53 -13.18 7.02
C LEU A 82 -6.80 -12.77 5.56
N VAL A 83 -5.85 -13.00 4.67
CA VAL A 83 -5.98 -12.68 3.25
C VAL A 83 -7.04 -13.57 2.57
N ILE A 84 -7.12 -14.85 2.94
CA ILE A 84 -8.18 -15.74 2.46
C ILE A 84 -9.56 -15.22 2.89
N ILE A 85 -9.70 -14.74 4.12
CA ILE A 85 -10.97 -14.14 4.59
C ILE A 85 -11.33 -12.92 3.75
N VAL A 86 -10.36 -12.03 3.47
CA VAL A 86 -10.58 -10.87 2.61
C VAL A 86 -10.99 -11.27 1.20
N ASP A 87 -10.33 -12.28 0.61
CA ASP A 87 -10.67 -12.80 -0.72
C ASP A 87 -12.09 -13.36 -0.78
N LEU A 88 -12.50 -14.13 0.24
CA LEU A 88 -13.85 -14.66 0.32
C LEU A 88 -14.90 -13.55 0.42
N VAL A 89 -14.64 -12.51 1.18
CA VAL A 89 -15.50 -11.33 1.27
C VAL A 89 -15.60 -10.61 -0.06
N LEU A 90 -14.46 -10.39 -0.74
CA LEU A 90 -14.44 -9.77 -2.08
C LEU A 90 -15.19 -10.59 -3.12
N LYS A 91 -15.09 -11.93 -3.09
CA LYS A 91 -15.83 -12.84 -3.96
C LYS A 91 -17.33 -12.77 -3.72
N ALA A 92 -17.76 -12.59 -2.48
CA ALA A 92 -19.16 -12.49 -2.11
C ALA A 92 -19.82 -11.19 -2.61
N TYR A 93 -19.09 -10.06 -2.57
CA TYR A 93 -19.64 -8.75 -2.92
C TYR A 93 -19.38 -8.33 -4.37
N SER A 94 -18.26 -8.73 -4.98
CA SER A 94 -17.83 -8.24 -6.30
C SER A 94 -16.97 -9.27 -7.02
N TYR A 95 -17.62 -10.28 -7.58
CA TYR A 95 -16.94 -11.35 -8.33
C TYR A 95 -16.01 -10.85 -9.46
N PRO A 96 -16.39 -9.86 -10.32
CA PRO A 96 -15.50 -9.37 -11.37
C PRO A 96 -14.22 -8.74 -10.81
N LEU A 97 -14.33 -7.97 -9.72
CA LEU A 97 -13.19 -7.36 -9.03
C LEU A 97 -12.25 -8.40 -8.39
N SER A 98 -12.81 -9.46 -7.82
CA SER A 98 -12.01 -10.56 -7.25
C SER A 98 -11.22 -11.29 -8.33
N LYS A 99 -11.76 -11.45 -9.54
CA LYS A 99 -11.07 -12.08 -10.66
C LYS A 99 -9.85 -11.25 -11.10
N ASP A 100 -10.00 -9.93 -11.19
CA ASP A 100 -8.92 -9.03 -11.56
C ASP A 100 -7.85 -8.94 -10.45
N LEU A 101 -8.28 -9.02 -9.19
CA LEU A 101 -7.40 -8.94 -8.02
C LEU A 101 -6.77 -10.30 -7.64
N GLY A 102 -7.25 -11.42 -8.18
CA GLY A 102 -6.79 -12.76 -7.80
C GLY A 102 -5.27 -12.95 -7.89
N ALA A 103 -4.65 -12.38 -8.92
CA ALA A 103 -3.19 -12.37 -9.06
C ALA A 103 -2.47 -11.52 -7.99
N PHE A 104 -3.14 -10.48 -7.46
CA PHE A 104 -2.56 -9.54 -6.51
C PHE A 104 -2.75 -9.96 -5.05
N ILE A 105 -3.67 -10.87 -4.77
CA ILE A 105 -3.92 -11.43 -3.42
C ILE A 105 -2.64 -12.08 -2.88
N GLY A 106 -1.91 -12.80 -3.71
CA GLY A 106 -0.60 -13.36 -3.36
C GLY A 106 0.43 -12.31 -2.95
N LEU A 107 0.36 -11.11 -3.53
CA LEU A 107 1.25 -10.00 -3.19
C LEU A 107 0.93 -9.37 -1.82
N ILE A 108 -0.28 -9.55 -1.29
CA ILE A 108 -0.61 -9.14 0.08
C ILE A 108 0.11 -10.04 1.07
N ILE A 109 0.10 -11.36 0.84
CA ILE A 109 0.73 -12.35 1.73
C ILE A 109 2.23 -12.12 1.85
N THR A 110 2.89 -11.83 0.72
CA THR A 110 4.34 -11.61 0.66
C THR A 110 4.74 -10.15 0.82
N ASN A 111 3.82 -9.28 1.23
CA ASN A 111 4.09 -7.86 1.34
C ASN A 111 5.08 -7.56 2.47
N CYS A 112 6.21 -6.97 2.12
CA CYS A 112 7.28 -6.66 3.06
C CYS A 112 6.87 -5.66 4.16
N ILE A 113 5.86 -4.80 3.92
CA ILE A 113 5.37 -3.91 4.97
C ILE A 113 4.68 -4.69 6.10
N ILE A 114 3.92 -5.74 5.77
CA ILE A 114 3.21 -6.55 6.77
C ILE A 114 4.23 -7.29 7.63
N MET A 115 5.15 -8.01 6.98
CA MET A 115 6.20 -8.74 7.67
C MET A 115 7.12 -7.82 8.48
N GLY A 116 7.50 -6.67 7.92
CA GLY A 116 8.35 -5.70 8.57
C GLY A 116 7.72 -5.11 9.84
N ARG A 117 6.41 -4.82 9.83
CA ARG A 117 5.72 -4.28 11.02
C ARG A 117 5.46 -5.36 12.08
N PHE A 118 5.21 -6.60 11.69
CA PHE A 118 5.10 -7.71 12.62
C PHE A 118 6.38 -7.90 13.43
N GLU A 119 7.52 -7.87 12.73
CA GLU A 119 8.83 -8.06 13.33
C GLU A 119 9.27 -6.86 14.16
N ALA A 120 9.15 -5.65 13.60
CA ALA A 120 9.66 -4.44 14.24
C ALA A 120 8.79 -3.95 15.41
N PHE A 121 7.48 -4.15 15.36
CA PHE A 121 6.58 -3.55 16.34
C PHE A 121 5.68 -4.55 17.08
N ALA A 122 4.98 -5.45 16.37
CA ALA A 122 3.95 -6.29 16.98
C ALA A 122 4.51 -7.26 18.02
N LEU A 123 5.67 -7.83 17.77
CA LEU A 123 6.35 -8.76 18.70
C LEU A 123 6.88 -8.07 19.97
N ALA A 124 7.19 -6.78 19.90
CA ALA A 124 7.76 -6.03 21.02
C ALA A 124 6.70 -5.35 21.89
N ASN A 125 5.52 -5.06 21.35
CA ASN A 125 4.51 -4.22 21.98
C ASN A 125 3.22 -4.95 22.32
N LYS A 126 2.37 -4.29 23.15
CA LYS A 126 1.04 -4.77 23.51
C LYS A 126 0.06 -4.70 22.33
N PRO A 127 -1.05 -5.49 22.32
CA PRO A 127 -1.98 -5.57 21.18
C PRO A 127 -2.58 -4.21 20.76
N TRP A 128 -2.96 -3.35 21.70
CA TRP A 128 -3.58 -2.08 21.40
C TRP A 128 -2.68 -1.10 20.66
N PRO A 129 -1.45 -0.78 21.14
CA PRO A 129 -0.50 0.01 20.37
C PRO A 129 -0.14 -0.61 19.02
N SER A 130 -0.06 -1.94 18.95
CA SER A 130 0.25 -2.67 17.70
C SER A 130 -0.84 -2.52 16.65
N PHE A 131 -2.11 -2.50 17.07
CA PHE A 131 -3.23 -2.20 16.18
C PHE A 131 -3.13 -0.79 15.58
N LEU A 132 -2.89 0.21 16.43
CA LEU A 132 -2.77 1.60 15.98
C LEU A 132 -1.59 1.82 15.03
N ASP A 133 -0.46 1.21 15.33
CA ASP A 133 0.71 1.21 14.47
C ASP A 133 0.42 0.55 13.11
N GLY A 134 -0.24 -0.60 13.12
CA GLY A 134 -0.64 -1.30 11.89
C GLY A 134 -1.53 -0.47 11.00
N VAL A 135 -2.58 0.12 11.56
CA VAL A 135 -3.51 0.98 10.83
C VAL A 135 -2.80 2.24 10.29
N GLY A 136 -1.97 2.89 11.10
CA GLY A 136 -1.21 4.08 10.70
C GLY A 136 -0.26 3.79 9.52
N ASN A 137 0.55 2.74 9.61
CA ASN A 137 1.49 2.37 8.56
C ASN A 137 0.77 1.90 7.28
N ALA A 138 -0.30 1.11 7.41
CA ALA A 138 -1.09 0.68 6.26
C ALA A 138 -1.81 1.86 5.58
N ALA A 139 -2.28 2.84 6.33
CA ALA A 139 -2.87 4.06 5.77
C ALA A 139 -1.82 4.90 5.02
N GLY A 140 -0.63 5.09 5.59
CA GLY A 140 0.49 5.77 4.91
C GLY A 140 0.90 5.09 3.61
N TYR A 141 0.95 3.77 3.61
CA TYR A 141 1.18 2.97 2.41
C TYR A 141 0.05 3.14 1.39
N GLY A 142 -1.21 3.06 1.83
CA GLY A 142 -2.37 3.20 0.95
C GLY A 142 -2.46 4.55 0.27
N VAL A 143 -2.18 5.64 0.98
CA VAL A 143 -2.12 7.00 0.41
C VAL A 143 -1.08 7.07 -0.71
N LEU A 144 0.10 6.52 -0.50
CA LEU A 144 1.14 6.53 -1.52
C LEU A 144 0.74 5.69 -2.75
N LEU A 145 0.13 4.50 -2.54
CA LEU A 145 -0.39 3.69 -3.65
C LEU A 145 -1.38 4.47 -4.51
N VAL A 146 -2.33 5.17 -3.89
CA VAL A 146 -3.36 5.93 -4.60
C VAL A 146 -2.72 7.10 -5.36
N ILE A 147 -1.75 7.81 -4.77
CA ILE A 147 -1.03 8.90 -5.44
C ILE A 147 -0.30 8.38 -6.68
N VAL A 148 0.46 7.30 -6.55
CA VAL A 148 1.19 6.71 -7.69
C VAL A 148 0.23 6.22 -8.77
N ALA A 149 -0.86 5.55 -8.37
CA ALA A 149 -1.88 5.07 -9.31
C ALA A 149 -2.58 6.23 -10.03
N PHE A 150 -2.86 7.33 -9.35
CA PHE A 150 -3.44 8.53 -9.94
C PHE A 150 -2.57 9.07 -11.07
N PHE A 151 -1.27 9.27 -10.83
CA PHE A 151 -0.36 9.75 -11.88
C PHE A 151 -0.24 8.77 -13.03
N ARG A 152 -0.14 7.49 -12.76
CA ARG A 152 0.03 6.46 -13.79
C ARG A 152 -1.22 6.26 -14.63
N GLU A 153 -2.42 6.24 -14.04
CA GLU A 153 -3.67 6.10 -14.77
C GLU A 153 -3.97 7.36 -15.59
N LEU A 154 -3.72 8.54 -15.02
CA LEU A 154 -3.95 9.82 -15.69
C LEU A 154 -3.09 9.98 -16.96
N PHE A 155 -1.78 9.74 -16.85
CA PHE A 155 -0.85 9.93 -17.96
C PHE A 155 -0.73 8.70 -18.88
N GLY A 156 -1.04 7.51 -18.37
CA GLY A 156 -0.93 6.27 -19.14
C GLY A 156 -2.16 5.93 -19.95
N ALA A 157 -3.33 5.98 -19.32
CA ALA A 157 -4.60 5.61 -19.95
C ALA A 157 -5.50 6.84 -20.31
N GLY A 158 -5.22 8.02 -19.71
CA GLY A 158 -6.07 9.20 -19.86
C GLY A 158 -7.44 9.04 -19.18
N THR A 159 -7.59 8.03 -18.33
CA THR A 159 -8.81 7.72 -17.58
C THR A 159 -8.59 7.93 -16.10
N LEU A 160 -9.64 8.22 -15.35
CA LEU A 160 -9.66 8.24 -13.89
C LEU A 160 -10.86 7.45 -13.41
N LEU A 161 -10.62 6.37 -12.66
CA LEU A 161 -11.68 5.47 -12.17
C LEU A 161 -12.55 4.85 -13.28
N GLY A 162 -12.05 4.80 -14.52
CA GLY A 162 -12.79 4.33 -15.70
C GLY A 162 -13.60 5.41 -16.42
N PHE A 163 -13.54 6.67 -15.96
CA PHE A 163 -14.08 7.81 -16.72
C PHE A 163 -12.98 8.44 -17.58
N GLN A 164 -13.27 8.71 -18.83
CA GLN A 164 -12.33 9.37 -19.74
C GLN A 164 -12.23 10.87 -19.39
N VAL A 165 -11.05 11.29 -18.89
CA VAL A 165 -10.82 12.67 -18.46
C VAL A 165 -10.23 13.51 -19.61
N PHE A 166 -9.41 12.89 -20.45
CA PHE A 166 -8.76 13.58 -21.58
C PHE A 166 -9.58 13.53 -22.89
N GLY A 167 -10.79 12.93 -22.87
CA GLY A 167 -11.65 12.77 -24.03
C GLY A 167 -11.55 11.39 -24.67
N ASP A 168 -12.32 11.14 -25.72
CA ASP A 168 -12.30 9.87 -26.45
C ASP A 168 -11.13 9.82 -27.43
N PRO A 169 -10.25 8.77 -27.32
CA PRO A 169 -9.16 8.59 -28.27
C PRO A 169 -9.66 8.30 -29.70
N ILE A 170 -10.92 7.84 -29.86
CA ILE A 170 -11.52 7.51 -31.15
C ILE A 170 -12.08 8.77 -31.82
N GLU A 171 -12.75 9.65 -31.07
CA GLU A 171 -13.35 10.89 -31.59
C GLU A 171 -12.40 12.09 -31.56
N LYS A 172 -11.16 11.93 -31.05
CA LYS A 172 -10.15 12.98 -30.91
C LYS A 172 -10.69 14.26 -30.25
N THR A 173 -11.49 14.09 -29.19
CA THR A 173 -12.04 15.21 -28.41
C THR A 173 -11.12 15.57 -27.24
N GLY A 174 -11.10 16.84 -26.83
CA GLY A 174 -10.30 17.31 -25.68
C GLY A 174 -8.80 17.41 -25.98
N LEU A 175 -7.96 16.88 -25.11
CA LEU A 175 -6.49 16.92 -25.22
C LEU A 175 -5.96 16.08 -26.40
N TYR A 176 -6.71 15.05 -26.85
CA TYR A 176 -6.36 14.27 -28.04
C TYR A 176 -6.46 15.09 -29.35
N ALA A 177 -7.26 16.16 -29.36
CA ALA A 177 -7.30 17.11 -30.46
C ALA A 177 -6.00 17.93 -30.61
N LEU A 178 -5.22 18.07 -29.53
CA LEU A 178 -3.91 18.74 -29.49
C LEU A 178 -2.74 17.80 -29.87
N GLY A 179 -3.03 16.54 -30.27
CA GLY A 179 -2.01 15.57 -30.67
C GLY A 179 -1.41 14.75 -29.51
N TYR A 180 -2.07 14.70 -28.34
CA TYR A 180 -1.65 13.84 -27.25
C TYR A 180 -1.93 12.37 -27.59
N GLU A 181 -0.92 11.53 -27.50
CA GLU A 181 -1.06 10.07 -27.58
C GLU A 181 -0.83 9.45 -26.21
N ASN A 182 -1.63 8.43 -25.88
CA ASN A 182 -1.48 7.71 -24.61
C ASN A 182 -0.07 7.13 -24.47
N ASN A 183 0.60 7.53 -23.40
CA ASN A 183 1.95 7.03 -23.14
C ASN A 183 1.90 5.65 -22.47
N GLY A 184 1.87 4.58 -23.29
CA GLY A 184 1.86 3.19 -22.82
C GLY A 184 3.04 2.84 -21.90
N PHE A 185 4.15 3.60 -21.97
CA PHE A 185 5.29 3.42 -21.08
C PHE A 185 4.95 3.72 -19.60
N MET A 186 4.00 4.62 -19.34
CA MET A 186 3.53 4.96 -18.00
C MET A 186 2.85 3.75 -17.30
N VAL A 187 2.23 2.85 -18.05
CA VAL A 187 1.56 1.66 -17.49
C VAL A 187 2.56 0.56 -17.12
N LEU A 188 3.78 0.60 -17.67
CA LEU A 188 4.82 -0.38 -17.38
C LEU A 188 5.37 -0.22 -15.96
N SER A 189 5.76 -1.34 -15.34
CA SER A 189 6.31 -1.37 -13.97
C SER A 189 7.57 -0.51 -13.76
N PRO A 190 8.52 -0.36 -14.72
CA PRO A 190 9.66 0.52 -14.54
C PRO A 190 9.27 1.98 -14.27
N MET A 191 8.20 2.46 -14.89
CA MET A 191 7.74 3.84 -14.68
C MET A 191 7.19 4.05 -13.26
N ALA A 192 6.57 3.03 -12.66
CA ALA A 192 6.17 3.10 -11.26
C ALA A 192 7.36 3.35 -10.34
N LEU A 193 8.50 2.70 -10.60
CA LEU A 193 9.71 2.89 -9.83
C LEU A 193 10.24 4.33 -9.94
N ILE A 194 10.21 4.90 -11.15
CA ILE A 194 10.62 6.28 -11.39
C ILE A 194 9.70 7.26 -10.65
N VAL A 195 8.38 7.07 -10.72
CA VAL A 195 7.40 7.92 -10.02
C VAL A 195 7.61 7.85 -8.50
N VAL A 196 7.74 6.65 -7.94
CA VAL A 196 8.04 6.45 -6.50
C VAL A 196 9.38 7.11 -6.14
N GLY A 197 10.41 6.94 -6.97
CA GLY A 197 11.72 7.57 -6.76
C GLY A 197 11.66 9.11 -6.74
N ILE A 198 10.88 9.71 -7.64
CA ILE A 198 10.65 11.16 -7.64
C ILE A 198 9.93 11.61 -6.38
N ILE A 199 8.91 10.88 -5.94
CA ILE A 199 8.17 11.19 -4.69
C ILE A 199 9.12 11.15 -3.49
N ILE A 200 9.96 10.11 -3.39
CA ILE A 200 10.96 9.98 -2.33
C ILE A 200 11.96 11.14 -2.39
N TRP A 201 12.45 11.47 -3.57
CA TRP A 201 13.38 12.57 -3.76
C TRP A 201 12.79 13.91 -3.32
N VAL A 202 11.57 14.22 -3.73
CA VAL A 202 10.86 15.46 -3.35
C VAL A 202 10.64 15.51 -1.84
N GLN A 203 10.26 14.40 -1.20
CA GLN A 203 10.04 14.34 0.24
C GLN A 203 11.35 14.55 1.02
N ARG A 204 12.44 13.90 0.63
CA ARG A 204 13.75 14.06 1.26
C ARG A 204 14.34 15.45 1.03
N SER A 205 14.12 16.04 -0.14
CA SER A 205 14.53 17.43 -0.42
C SER A 205 13.84 18.47 0.47
N LYS A 206 12.59 18.21 0.87
CA LYS A 206 11.86 19.09 1.79
C LYS A 206 12.26 18.90 3.26
N ASN A 207 12.71 17.73 3.64
CA ASN A 207 13.12 17.40 5.01
C ASN A 207 14.58 16.96 5.03
N PRO A 208 15.54 17.89 5.12
CA PRO A 208 16.98 17.57 5.11
C PRO A 208 17.42 16.68 6.29
N ALA A 209 16.64 16.62 7.39
CA ALA A 209 16.90 15.71 8.50
C ALA A 209 16.74 14.21 8.14
N LEU A 210 16.15 13.89 6.99
CA LEU A 210 15.99 12.52 6.48
C LEU A 210 17.10 12.11 5.50
N VAL A 211 18.01 13.02 5.19
CA VAL A 211 19.19 12.73 4.36
C VAL A 211 20.28 12.25 5.31
N GLU A 212 20.64 10.98 5.23
CA GLU A 212 21.81 10.45 5.92
C GLU A 212 23.05 11.05 5.26
N ASP A 213 23.80 11.85 6.02
CA ASP A 213 25.13 12.30 5.63
C ASP A 213 26.07 11.07 5.65
N HIS A 214 26.51 10.66 4.46
CA HIS A 214 27.58 9.68 4.28
C HIS A 214 28.93 10.33 4.34
#